data_6e81d1879c55d84b85f3679f632717a3
#
_entry.id   6e81d1879c55d84b85f3679f632717a3
#
_cell.length_a   1.000
_cell.length_b   1.000
_cell.length_c   1.000
_cell.angle_alpha   90.00
_cell.angle_beta   90.00
_cell.angle_gamma   90.00
#
_symmetry.space_group_name_H-M   'P 1'
#
loop_
_entity.id
_entity.type
_entity.pdbx_description
1 polymer ?
#
loop_
_entity_poly.entity_id
_entity_poly.type
_entity_poly.pdbx_seq_one_letter_code
_entity_poly.pdbx_strand_id
1 'polypeptide(L)'
;MDRLLYSFKTVFGNGFLKYFKEQDKKHKYLKLDDYQKVIQRFIEDEQLFRTNYYSGTHVHFTRFLFVSIENFKNNDRTINFTELDHKDKLIWQLEHIIPKSKFEPGDSDKNKLGNLTLLHRDTNVKISDENFVEKKKVLLDKDESKFYINEVFREDNFEKSDIDKRSSDLINDLGKIINDNFDVYCKRVLDIEYKNFEDDF
;
A
#
# COMPACT_ATOMS: atom_id res chain seq x y z
N MET A 1 -0.32 -11.43 -23.11
CA MET A 1 -0.33 -11.12 -21.65
C MET A 1 -1.45 -10.13 -21.47
N ASP A 2 -2.38 -10.47 -20.64
CA ASP A 2 -3.53 -9.66 -20.31
C ASP A 2 -3.11 -8.22 -19.94
N ARG A 3 -3.78 -7.24 -20.53
CA ARG A 3 -3.48 -5.81 -20.37
C ARG A 3 -3.49 -5.41 -18.89
N LEU A 4 -4.46 -5.92 -18.15
CA LEU A 4 -4.62 -5.64 -16.72
C LEU A 4 -3.48 -6.25 -15.89
N LEU A 5 -3.10 -7.51 -16.15
CA LEU A 5 -1.94 -8.13 -15.48
C LEU A 5 -0.65 -7.38 -15.78
N TYR A 6 -0.51 -6.86 -17.00
CA TYR A 6 0.63 -6.01 -17.36
C TYR A 6 0.63 -4.71 -16.54
N SER A 7 -0.51 -4.03 -16.43
CA SER A 7 -0.63 -2.80 -15.64
C SER A 7 -0.40 -3.05 -14.15
N PHE A 8 -0.95 -4.13 -13.58
CA PHE A 8 -0.64 -4.52 -12.20
C PHE A 8 0.86 -4.76 -11.98
N LYS A 9 1.52 -5.41 -12.92
CA LYS A 9 2.97 -5.62 -12.87
C LYS A 9 3.72 -4.30 -12.90
N THR A 10 3.32 -3.38 -13.76
CA THR A 10 3.97 -2.08 -13.94
C THR A 10 3.81 -1.20 -12.70
N VAL A 11 2.59 -1.15 -12.13
CA VAL A 11 2.28 -0.26 -11.00
C VAL A 11 2.73 -0.85 -9.66
N PHE A 12 2.60 -2.15 -9.46
CA PHE A 12 2.81 -2.80 -8.15
C PHE A 12 4.00 -3.77 -8.11
N GLY A 13 4.60 -4.05 -9.26
CA GLY A 13 5.77 -4.93 -9.38
C GLY A 13 5.46 -6.42 -9.41
N ASN A 14 6.49 -7.20 -9.75
CA ASN A 14 6.39 -8.67 -9.89
C ASN A 14 6.00 -9.37 -8.58
N GLY A 15 6.39 -8.83 -7.44
CA GLY A 15 6.07 -9.42 -6.13
C GLY A 15 4.58 -9.44 -5.85
N PHE A 16 3.88 -8.34 -6.17
CA PHE A 16 2.43 -8.27 -6.03
C PHE A 16 1.74 -9.23 -7.00
N LEU A 17 2.17 -9.29 -8.25
CA LEU A 17 1.59 -10.20 -9.24
C LEU A 17 1.73 -11.67 -8.80
N LYS A 18 2.86 -12.04 -8.21
CA LYS A 18 3.06 -13.39 -7.65
C LYS A 18 2.11 -13.65 -6.50
N TYR A 19 2.04 -12.71 -5.55
CA TYR A 19 1.11 -12.76 -4.42
C TYR A 19 -0.33 -12.92 -4.88
N PHE A 20 -0.77 -12.07 -5.82
CA PHE A 20 -2.11 -12.11 -6.40
C PHE A 20 -2.43 -13.47 -7.00
N LYS A 21 -1.54 -14.04 -7.82
CA LYS A 21 -1.71 -15.37 -8.43
C LYS A 21 -1.74 -16.51 -7.41
N GLU A 22 -1.00 -16.39 -6.31
CA GLU A 22 -1.02 -17.37 -5.23
C GLU A 22 -2.35 -17.36 -4.47
N GLN A 23 -2.89 -16.18 -4.18
CA GLN A 23 -4.22 -16.05 -3.57
C GLN A 23 -5.31 -16.58 -4.51
N ASP A 24 -5.21 -16.24 -5.79
CA ASP A 24 -6.10 -16.73 -6.82
C ASP A 24 -6.17 -18.27 -6.85
N LYS A 25 -5.07 -18.96 -6.91
CA LYS A 25 -5.00 -20.43 -6.85
C LYS A 25 -5.61 -21.01 -5.57
N LYS A 26 -5.34 -20.37 -4.44
CA LYS A 26 -5.81 -20.79 -3.12
C LYS A 26 -7.33 -20.73 -2.98
N HIS A 27 -7.94 -19.71 -3.55
CA HIS A 27 -9.36 -19.40 -3.36
C HIS A 27 -10.22 -19.71 -4.59
N LYS A 28 -9.65 -20.21 -5.69
CA LYS A 28 -10.36 -20.48 -6.98
C LYS A 28 -11.11 -19.25 -7.51
N TYR A 29 -10.54 -18.08 -7.33
CA TYR A 29 -11.08 -16.85 -7.85
C TYR A 29 -10.68 -16.70 -9.30
N LEU A 30 -11.56 -16.81 -10.24
CA LEU A 30 -11.12 -16.73 -11.44
C LEU A 30 -11.72 -16.71 -12.70
N LYS A 31 -12.28 -15.63 -13.02
CA LYS A 31 -12.19 -15.09 -14.37
C LYS A 31 -11.73 -13.63 -14.23
N LEU A 32 -10.99 -13.12 -15.20
CA LEU A 32 -10.55 -11.74 -15.27
C LEU A 32 -11.66 -10.70 -15.09
N ASP A 33 -12.89 -11.03 -15.48
CA ASP A 33 -14.11 -10.23 -15.33
C ASP A 33 -14.45 -9.88 -13.87
N ASP A 34 -13.71 -10.46 -12.91
CA ASP A 34 -13.97 -10.31 -11.49
C ASP A 34 -12.82 -9.63 -10.70
N TYR A 35 -11.90 -8.89 -11.36
CA TYR A 35 -10.81 -8.21 -10.63
C TYR A 35 -11.29 -7.30 -9.52
N GLN A 36 -12.35 -6.54 -9.76
CA GLN A 36 -12.97 -5.74 -8.72
C GLN A 36 -13.39 -6.61 -7.55
N LYS A 37 -14.09 -7.71 -7.80
CA LYS A 37 -14.53 -8.66 -6.77
C LYS A 37 -13.36 -9.36 -6.07
N VAL A 38 -12.28 -9.67 -6.79
CA VAL A 38 -11.06 -10.25 -6.20
C VAL A 38 -10.41 -9.25 -5.23
N ILE A 39 -10.28 -7.99 -5.64
CA ILE A 39 -9.73 -6.94 -4.78
C ILE A 39 -10.68 -6.67 -3.61
N GLN A 40 -11.99 -6.63 -3.82
CA GLN A 40 -13.00 -6.50 -2.77
C GLN A 40 -12.86 -7.61 -1.73
N ARG A 41 -12.69 -8.85 -2.14
CA ARG A 41 -12.49 -9.97 -1.22
C ARG A 41 -11.18 -9.88 -0.45
N PHE A 42 -10.11 -9.36 -1.05
CA PHE A 42 -8.90 -9.04 -0.30
C PHE A 42 -9.15 -8.00 0.79
N ILE A 43 -10.04 -7.03 0.53
CA ILE A 43 -10.42 -6.00 1.48
C ILE A 43 -11.34 -6.56 2.58
N GLU A 44 -12.23 -7.48 2.21
CA GLU A 44 -13.22 -8.10 3.11
C GLU A 44 -12.65 -9.26 3.96
N ASP A 45 -11.53 -9.85 3.56
CA ASP A 45 -10.87 -10.91 4.33
C ASP A 45 -10.24 -10.35 5.60
N GLU A 46 -11.03 -10.30 6.68
CA GLU A 46 -10.59 -9.80 7.99
C GLU A 46 -9.32 -10.47 8.52
N GLN A 47 -8.99 -11.70 8.08
CA GLN A 47 -7.76 -12.37 8.49
C GLN A 47 -6.53 -11.71 7.87
N LEU A 48 -6.66 -11.11 6.69
CA LEU A 48 -5.60 -10.28 6.13
C LEU A 48 -5.32 -9.06 7.01
N PHE A 49 -6.32 -8.55 7.74
CA PHE A 49 -6.23 -7.30 8.49
C PHE A 49 -5.70 -7.45 9.92
N ARG A 50 -5.67 -8.66 10.45
CA ARG A 50 -5.19 -8.95 11.80
C ARG A 50 -3.75 -9.44 11.86
N THR A 51 -3.11 -9.61 10.71
CA THR A 51 -1.79 -10.23 10.62
C THR A 51 -0.68 -9.22 10.38
N ASN A 52 0.54 -9.72 10.39
CA ASN A 52 1.76 -8.98 10.21
C ASN A 52 1.92 -8.48 8.77
N TYR A 53 1.62 -7.21 8.52
CA TYR A 53 1.71 -6.55 7.22
C TYR A 53 3.13 -6.23 6.76
N TYR A 54 4.10 -6.41 7.65
CA TYR A 54 5.50 -6.07 7.38
C TYR A 54 6.35 -7.28 6.96
N SER A 55 5.83 -8.50 6.97
CA SER A 55 6.60 -9.69 6.68
C SER A 55 5.95 -10.64 5.67
N GLY A 56 6.77 -11.48 5.07
CA GLY A 56 6.33 -12.50 4.12
C GLY A 56 5.65 -11.90 2.89
N THR A 57 4.61 -12.56 2.41
CA THR A 57 3.85 -12.14 1.23
C THR A 57 2.94 -10.93 1.48
N HIS A 58 2.60 -10.65 2.75
CA HIS A 58 1.73 -9.52 3.11
C HIS A 58 2.37 -8.15 2.80
N VAL A 59 3.69 -8.05 2.76
CA VAL A 59 4.41 -6.86 2.30
C VAL A 59 3.90 -6.39 0.93
N HIS A 60 3.61 -7.30 0.02
CA HIS A 60 3.12 -6.96 -1.32
C HIS A 60 1.71 -6.39 -1.29
N PHE A 61 0.84 -6.92 -0.42
CA PHE A 61 -0.49 -6.36 -0.22
C PHE A 61 -0.43 -4.97 0.42
N THR A 62 0.40 -4.80 1.43
CA THR A 62 0.60 -3.49 2.10
C THR A 62 1.07 -2.43 1.09
N ARG A 63 2.03 -2.78 0.24
CA ARG A 63 2.48 -1.88 -0.82
C ARG A 63 1.38 -1.60 -1.84
N PHE A 64 0.64 -2.63 -2.27
CA PHE A 64 -0.50 -2.46 -3.16
C PHE A 64 -1.52 -1.47 -2.59
N LEU A 65 -1.88 -1.62 -1.32
CA LEU A 65 -2.82 -0.74 -0.64
C LEU A 65 -2.32 0.71 -0.64
N PHE A 66 -1.09 0.96 -0.17
CA PHE A 66 -0.54 2.31 -0.09
C PHE A 66 -0.41 2.96 -1.46
N VAL A 67 0.12 2.25 -2.45
CA VAL A 67 0.29 2.77 -3.82
C VAL A 67 -1.07 3.04 -4.48
N SER A 68 -2.06 2.17 -4.24
CA SER A 68 -3.41 2.38 -4.77
C SER A 68 -4.06 3.63 -4.21
N ILE A 69 -4.01 3.81 -2.90
CA ILE A 69 -4.58 4.99 -2.25
C ILE A 69 -3.84 6.25 -2.72
N GLU A 70 -2.51 6.23 -2.69
CA GLU A 70 -1.69 7.39 -3.06
C GLU A 70 -1.95 7.82 -4.50
N ASN A 71 -1.85 6.91 -5.47
CA ASN A 71 -2.06 7.22 -6.88
C ASN A 71 -3.51 7.63 -7.19
N PHE A 72 -4.47 7.17 -6.39
CA PHE A 72 -5.87 7.58 -6.55
C PHE A 72 -6.14 8.97 -6.00
N LYS A 73 -5.62 9.29 -4.82
CA LYS A 73 -5.83 10.57 -4.12
C LYS A 73 -4.94 11.68 -4.69
N ASN A 74 -3.68 11.39 -4.94
CA ASN A 74 -2.74 12.29 -5.58
C ASN A 74 -2.74 12.09 -7.10
N ASN A 75 -3.13 13.11 -7.85
CA ASN A 75 -3.09 13.07 -9.32
C ASN A 75 -1.67 13.18 -9.89
N ASP A 76 -0.68 13.41 -9.06
CA ASP A 76 0.72 13.54 -9.47
C ASP A 76 1.36 12.17 -9.61
N ARG A 77 1.32 11.62 -10.83
CA ARG A 77 1.86 10.31 -11.20
C ARG A 77 3.37 10.31 -11.46
N THR A 78 4.07 11.32 -11.02
CA THR A 78 5.52 11.42 -11.24
C THR A 78 6.30 10.39 -10.44
N ILE A 79 5.67 9.75 -9.44
CA ILE A 79 6.35 8.83 -8.53
C ILE A 79 6.19 7.39 -8.99
N ASN A 80 7.32 6.78 -9.32
CA ASN A 80 7.40 5.35 -9.61
C ASN A 80 7.70 4.55 -8.34
N PHE A 81 6.67 4.06 -7.66
CA PHE A 81 6.85 3.26 -6.45
C PHE A 81 7.50 1.88 -6.67
N THR A 82 7.70 1.47 -7.93
CA THR A 82 8.41 0.23 -8.28
C THR A 82 9.86 0.45 -8.69
N GLU A 83 10.34 1.68 -8.58
CA GLU A 83 11.72 2.03 -8.91
C GLU A 83 12.72 1.22 -8.07
N LEU A 84 13.75 0.73 -8.76
CA LEU A 84 14.82 -0.07 -8.18
C LEU A 84 16.13 0.71 -8.18
N ASP A 85 16.95 0.45 -7.19
CA ASP A 85 18.32 0.95 -7.16
C ASP A 85 19.26 0.06 -8.02
N HIS A 86 20.53 0.44 -8.06
CA HIS A 86 21.58 -0.29 -8.79
C HIS A 86 21.84 -1.73 -8.28
N LYS A 87 21.19 -2.14 -7.19
CA LYS A 87 21.26 -3.51 -6.59
C LYS A 87 19.91 -4.21 -6.68
N ASP A 88 19.04 -3.77 -7.58
CA ASP A 88 17.67 -4.32 -7.77
C ASP A 88 16.80 -4.27 -6.49
N LYS A 89 17.05 -3.30 -5.59
CA LYS A 89 16.24 -3.11 -4.39
C LYS A 89 15.30 -1.94 -4.58
N LEU A 90 14.08 -2.10 -4.10
CA LEU A 90 13.08 -1.03 -4.14
C LEU A 90 13.57 0.22 -3.40
N ILE A 91 13.49 1.38 -4.07
CA ILE A 91 13.82 2.67 -3.49
C ILE A 91 12.76 3.09 -2.46
N TRP A 92 11.49 2.81 -2.76
CA TRP A 92 10.38 3.08 -1.83
C TRP A 92 10.21 1.92 -0.85
N GLN A 93 10.38 2.18 0.43
CA GLN A 93 10.43 1.18 1.48
C GLN A 93 9.27 1.34 2.46
N LEU A 94 8.78 0.20 2.98
CA LEU A 94 7.85 0.22 4.11
C LEU A 94 8.62 0.64 5.37
N GLU A 95 8.06 1.59 6.09
CA GLU A 95 8.60 2.11 7.32
C GLU A 95 7.55 2.10 8.43
N HIS A 96 8.02 1.97 9.68
CA HIS A 96 7.21 2.02 10.88
C HIS A 96 7.06 3.45 11.38
N ILE A 97 5.83 3.92 11.56
CA ILE A 97 5.55 5.25 12.12
C ILE A 97 6.06 5.31 13.55
N ILE A 98 5.61 4.39 14.41
CA ILE A 98 6.19 4.14 15.72
C ILE A 98 7.26 3.06 15.55
N PRO A 99 8.52 3.32 15.89
CA PRO A 99 9.61 2.37 15.68
C PRO A 99 9.40 1.07 16.45
N LYS A 100 9.90 -0.05 15.91
CA LYS A 100 9.75 -1.38 16.51
C LYS A 100 10.31 -1.45 17.93
N SER A 101 11.35 -0.70 18.23
CA SER A 101 11.98 -0.64 19.55
C SER A 101 11.06 -0.12 20.66
N LYS A 102 9.95 0.54 20.29
CA LYS A 102 8.95 1.05 21.24
C LYS A 102 7.84 0.04 21.58
N PHE A 103 7.91 -1.16 21.03
CA PHE A 103 6.97 -2.23 21.29
C PHE A 103 7.61 -3.36 22.11
N GLU A 104 6.81 -3.97 22.99
CA GLU A 104 7.27 -5.13 23.74
C GLU A 104 7.54 -6.33 22.82
N PRO A 105 8.46 -7.24 23.22
CA PRO A 105 8.65 -8.48 22.49
C PRO A 105 7.34 -9.25 22.34
N GLY A 106 6.97 -9.60 21.10
CA GLY A 106 5.73 -10.29 20.80
C GLY A 106 4.50 -9.40 20.54
N ASP A 107 4.59 -8.10 20.78
CA ASP A 107 3.52 -7.16 20.46
C ASP A 107 3.30 -7.13 18.92
N SER A 108 2.09 -7.51 18.50
CA SER A 108 1.72 -7.58 17.09
C SER A 108 1.45 -6.20 16.46
N ASP A 109 1.13 -5.20 17.29
CA ASP A 109 0.71 -3.88 16.82
C ASP A 109 1.81 -3.16 16.03
N LYS A 110 3.07 -3.46 16.34
CA LYS A 110 4.22 -2.92 15.59
C LYS A 110 4.11 -3.12 14.08
N ASN A 111 3.54 -4.24 13.64
CA ASN A 111 3.47 -4.61 12.24
C ASN A 111 2.06 -4.47 11.64
N LYS A 112 1.11 -3.89 12.36
CA LYS A 112 -0.22 -3.57 11.83
C LYS A 112 -0.13 -2.49 10.75
N LEU A 113 -1.07 -2.52 9.83
CA LEU A 113 -1.16 -1.59 8.70
C LEU A 113 -1.09 -0.12 9.13
N GLY A 114 -1.83 0.23 10.20
CA GLY A 114 -1.87 1.58 10.73
C GLY A 114 -0.53 2.11 11.24
N ASN A 115 0.42 1.23 11.59
CA ASN A 115 1.76 1.63 11.98
C ASN A 115 2.77 1.67 10.82
N LEU A 116 2.31 1.49 9.58
CA LEU A 116 3.19 1.43 8.41
C LEU A 116 2.93 2.58 7.45
N THR A 117 3.96 2.93 6.69
CA THR A 117 3.89 3.87 5.57
C THR A 117 4.95 3.54 4.51
N LEU A 118 4.98 4.30 3.40
CA LEU A 118 6.01 4.22 2.37
C LEU A 118 6.86 5.48 2.39
N LEU A 119 8.18 5.30 2.48
CA LEU A 119 9.15 6.37 2.41
C LEU A 119 10.25 6.06 1.41
N HIS A 120 10.84 7.11 0.84
CA HIS A 120 12.06 6.98 0.06
C HIS A 120 13.20 6.46 0.96
N ARG A 121 14.03 5.59 0.41
CA ARG A 121 15.12 4.95 1.16
C ARG A 121 16.01 5.94 1.89
N ASP A 122 16.38 7.05 1.25
CA ASP A 122 17.28 8.03 1.86
C ASP A 122 16.63 8.73 3.06
N THR A 123 15.33 8.95 3.02
CA THR A 123 14.56 9.46 4.15
C THR A 123 14.46 8.39 5.23
N ASN A 124 14.14 7.16 4.85
CA ASN A 124 14.05 6.03 5.77
C ASN A 124 15.36 5.81 6.54
N VAL A 125 16.51 5.89 5.88
CA VAL A 125 17.82 5.80 6.52
C VAL A 125 18.07 6.93 7.51
N LYS A 126 17.63 8.16 7.18
CA LYS A 126 17.80 9.32 8.07
C LYS A 126 16.98 9.23 9.35
N ILE A 127 15.72 8.78 9.23
CA ILE A 127 14.81 8.70 10.37
C ILE A 127 15.04 7.44 11.22
N SER A 128 15.57 6.36 10.62
CA SER A 128 15.92 5.12 11.32
C SER A 128 14.93 4.72 12.42
N ASP A 129 15.40 4.50 13.64
CA ASP A 129 14.62 4.11 14.82
C ASP A 129 14.17 5.32 15.68
N GLU A 130 14.11 6.51 15.09
CA GLU A 130 13.69 7.73 15.77
C GLU A 130 12.21 7.67 16.17
N ASN A 131 11.85 8.38 17.24
CA ASN A 131 10.47 8.51 17.67
C ASN A 131 9.63 9.33 16.65
N PHE A 132 8.30 9.30 16.82
CA PHE A 132 7.37 9.98 15.91
C PHE A 132 7.68 11.47 15.71
N VAL A 133 8.00 12.19 16.78
CA VAL A 133 8.26 13.64 16.74
C VAL A 133 9.50 13.96 15.89
N GLU A 134 10.56 13.19 16.06
CA GLU A 134 11.79 13.38 15.28
C GLU A 134 11.61 12.96 13.82
N LYS A 135 10.87 11.87 13.55
CA LYS A 135 10.48 11.48 12.19
C LYS A 135 9.67 12.58 11.49
N LYS A 136 8.69 13.15 12.19
CA LYS A 136 7.87 14.27 11.71
C LYS A 136 8.74 15.45 11.28
N LYS A 137 9.70 15.88 12.10
CA LYS A 137 10.60 16.99 11.77
C LYS A 137 11.35 16.76 10.46
N VAL A 138 11.90 15.55 10.27
CA VAL A 138 12.61 15.22 9.04
C VAL A 138 11.70 15.16 7.83
N LEU A 139 10.49 14.61 8.00
CA LEU A 139 9.54 14.41 6.90
C LEU A 139 8.89 15.71 6.44
N LEU A 140 8.57 16.64 7.32
CA LEU A 140 7.91 17.90 6.95
C LEU A 140 8.72 18.74 5.95
N ASP A 141 10.05 18.58 5.93
CA ASP A 141 10.95 19.23 4.98
C ASP A 141 11.10 18.46 3.65
N LYS A 142 10.36 17.35 3.46
CA LYS A 142 10.44 16.49 2.29
C LYS A 142 9.16 16.50 1.46
N ASP A 143 9.29 16.25 0.16
CA ASP A 143 8.12 16.10 -0.72
C ASP A 143 7.23 14.93 -0.31
N GLU A 144 7.79 13.91 0.32
CA GLU A 144 7.06 12.77 0.89
C GLU A 144 6.01 13.16 1.93
N SER A 145 6.16 14.32 2.59
CA SER A 145 5.15 14.86 3.51
C SER A 145 3.83 15.23 2.81
N LYS A 146 3.87 15.39 1.49
CA LYS A 146 2.70 15.73 0.67
C LYS A 146 1.86 14.50 0.33
N PHE A 147 2.40 13.30 0.55
CA PHE A 147 1.66 12.08 0.28
C PHE A 147 0.49 11.92 1.24
N TYR A 148 -0.63 11.49 0.70
CA TYR A 148 -1.82 11.18 1.48
C TYR A 148 -1.54 10.12 2.56
N ILE A 149 -0.81 9.07 2.20
CA ILE A 149 -0.44 8.01 3.14
C ILE A 149 0.49 8.49 4.26
N ASN A 150 1.10 9.67 4.13
CA ASN A 150 2.00 10.30 5.09
C ASN A 150 1.35 11.46 5.85
N GLU A 151 0.06 11.75 5.63
CA GLU A 151 -0.67 12.82 6.35
C GLU A 151 -0.61 12.65 7.88
N VAL A 152 -0.47 11.43 8.35
CA VAL A 152 -0.27 11.12 9.77
C VAL A 152 0.87 11.95 10.41
N PHE A 153 1.91 12.29 9.67
CA PHE A 153 3.01 13.12 10.17
C PHE A 153 2.68 14.62 10.26
N ARG A 154 1.48 15.03 9.89
CA ARG A 154 0.96 16.39 10.15
C ARG A 154 0.29 16.50 11.51
N GLU A 155 -0.11 15.38 12.12
CA GLU A 155 -0.69 15.33 13.45
C GLU A 155 0.36 15.72 14.52
N ASP A 156 -0.09 16.18 15.67
CA ASP A 156 0.81 16.58 16.76
C ASP A 156 1.51 15.40 17.42
N ASN A 157 0.81 14.27 17.54
CA ASN A 157 1.33 13.02 18.02
C ASN A 157 0.69 11.83 17.27
N PHE A 158 1.29 10.67 17.43
CA PHE A 158 0.73 9.40 16.99
C PHE A 158 1.16 8.32 17.98
N GLU A 159 0.18 7.64 18.56
CA GLU A 159 0.36 6.66 19.63
C GLU A 159 -0.14 5.26 19.22
N LYS A 160 0.16 4.25 20.04
CA LYS A 160 -0.30 2.87 19.79
C LYS A 160 -1.83 2.76 19.69
N SER A 161 -2.56 3.58 20.45
CA SER A 161 -4.03 3.66 20.39
C SER A 161 -4.59 4.10 19.03
N ASP A 162 -3.78 4.78 18.21
CA ASP A 162 -4.20 5.31 16.90
C ASP A 162 -4.03 4.30 15.77
N ILE A 163 -3.24 3.24 16.00
CA ILE A 163 -2.88 2.25 14.98
C ILE A 163 -4.11 1.55 14.40
N ASP A 164 -5.02 1.09 15.24
CA ASP A 164 -6.21 0.35 14.79
C ASP A 164 -7.18 1.26 14.03
N LYS A 165 -7.36 2.49 14.50
CA LYS A 165 -8.17 3.48 13.80
C LYS A 165 -7.60 3.75 12.41
N ARG A 166 -6.29 4.06 12.33
CA ARG A 166 -5.65 4.33 11.04
C ARG A 166 -5.68 3.10 10.11
N SER A 167 -5.52 1.88 10.65
CA SER A 167 -5.67 0.66 9.86
C SER A 167 -7.05 0.58 9.22
N SER A 168 -8.10 0.83 10.00
CA SER A 168 -9.49 0.81 9.53
C SER A 168 -9.75 1.90 8.49
N ASP A 169 -9.23 3.11 8.71
CA ASP A 169 -9.39 4.23 7.78
C ASP A 169 -8.75 3.93 6.42
N LEU A 170 -7.53 3.40 6.39
CA LEU A 170 -6.83 3.01 5.15
C LEU A 170 -7.58 1.91 4.38
N ILE A 171 -8.11 0.93 5.07
CA ILE A 171 -8.89 -0.16 4.48
C ILE A 171 -10.21 0.37 3.90
N ASN A 172 -10.91 1.20 4.66
CA ASN A 172 -12.15 1.82 4.22
C ASN A 172 -11.92 2.72 3.01
N ASP A 173 -10.81 3.46 2.97
CA ASP A 173 -10.44 4.27 1.81
C ASP A 173 -10.22 3.40 0.57
N LEU A 174 -9.45 2.33 0.67
CA LEU A 174 -9.28 1.40 -0.45
C LEU A 174 -10.62 0.77 -0.85
N GLY A 175 -11.44 0.36 0.12
CA GLY A 175 -12.78 -0.19 -0.13
C GLY A 175 -13.65 0.76 -0.94
N LYS A 176 -13.74 2.03 -0.54
CA LYS A 176 -14.48 3.06 -1.26
C LYS A 176 -13.93 3.29 -2.67
N ILE A 177 -12.61 3.34 -2.81
CA ILE A 177 -11.97 3.52 -4.11
C ILE A 177 -12.37 2.39 -5.08
N ILE A 178 -12.33 1.15 -4.61
CA ILE A 178 -12.62 -0.03 -5.43
C ILE A 178 -14.12 -0.21 -5.67
N ASN A 179 -14.97 0.03 -4.66
CA ASN A 179 -16.40 -0.21 -4.78
C ASN A 179 -17.11 0.89 -5.57
N ASP A 180 -16.77 2.13 -5.29
CA ASP A 180 -17.56 3.26 -5.80
C ASP A 180 -16.93 3.92 -7.03
N ASN A 181 -15.65 3.64 -7.30
CA ASN A 181 -14.85 4.37 -8.30
C ASN A 181 -13.93 3.45 -9.11
N PHE A 182 -14.31 2.22 -9.37
CA PHE A 182 -13.39 1.25 -9.98
C PHE A 182 -12.90 1.64 -11.38
N ASP A 183 -13.76 2.22 -12.22
CA ASP A 183 -13.39 2.76 -13.53
C ASP A 183 -12.38 3.91 -13.40
N VAL A 184 -12.61 4.81 -12.43
CA VAL A 184 -11.67 5.89 -12.11
C VAL A 184 -10.36 5.34 -11.57
N TYR A 185 -10.43 4.29 -10.73
CA TYR A 185 -9.25 3.58 -10.22
C TYR A 185 -8.43 2.98 -11.37
N CYS A 186 -9.06 2.27 -12.29
CA CYS A 186 -8.39 1.70 -13.46
C CYS A 186 -7.69 2.79 -14.27
N LYS A 187 -8.35 3.91 -14.52
CA LYS A 187 -7.76 5.03 -15.26
C LYS A 187 -6.62 5.72 -14.50
N ARG A 188 -6.82 6.01 -13.22
CA ARG A 188 -5.85 6.78 -12.42
C ARG A 188 -4.67 5.96 -11.93
N VAL A 189 -4.94 4.74 -11.48
CA VAL A 189 -3.92 3.90 -10.83
C VAL A 189 -3.26 2.95 -11.82
N LEU A 190 -4.04 2.32 -12.70
CA LEU A 190 -3.55 1.30 -13.61
C LEU A 190 -3.24 1.83 -15.02
N ASP A 191 -3.58 3.08 -15.30
CA ASP A 191 -3.45 3.72 -16.61
C ASP A 191 -4.15 2.97 -17.76
N ILE A 192 -5.36 2.48 -17.46
CA ILE A 192 -6.17 1.74 -18.42
C ILE A 192 -7.60 2.25 -18.42
N GLU A 193 -8.24 2.25 -19.60
CA GLU A 193 -9.67 2.52 -19.72
C GLU A 193 -10.45 1.23 -19.49
N TYR A 194 -11.29 1.21 -18.47
CA TYR A 194 -12.07 0.03 -18.07
C TYR A 194 -12.98 -0.51 -19.20
N LYS A 195 -13.58 0.38 -20.00
CA LYS A 195 -14.46 0.03 -21.13
C LYS A 195 -13.78 -0.81 -22.23
N ASN A 196 -12.46 -0.83 -22.28
CA ASN A 196 -11.73 -1.61 -23.28
C ASN A 196 -11.58 -3.10 -22.91
N PHE A 197 -12.16 -3.54 -21.80
CA PHE A 197 -12.12 -4.95 -21.37
C PHE A 197 -13.30 -5.77 -21.89
N GLU A 198 -14.43 -5.10 -22.20
CA GLU A 198 -15.63 -5.79 -22.75
C GLU A 198 -15.43 -6.22 -24.21
N ASP A 199 -14.48 -5.61 -24.92
CA ASP A 199 -14.22 -5.85 -26.33
C ASP A 199 -13.16 -6.92 -26.63
N ASP A 200 -12.45 -7.43 -25.60
CA ASP A 200 -11.35 -8.41 -25.74
C ASP A 200 -11.79 -9.88 -25.48
N PHE A 201 -13.14 -10.17 -25.48
CA PHE A 201 -13.69 -11.52 -25.30
C PHE A 201 -14.62 -11.98 -26.41
#